data_dc56ca2509c17f45ba3fee300511131b
#
_entry.id   dc56ca2509c17f45ba3fee300511131b
#
_cell.length_a   1.000
_cell.length_b   1.000
_cell.length_c   1.000
_cell.angle_alpha   90.00
_cell.angle_beta   90.00
_cell.angle_gamma   90.00
#
_symmetry.space_group_name_H-M   'P 1'
#
loop_
_entity.id
_entity.type
_entity.pdbx_description
1 polymer ?
#
loop_
_entity_poly.entity_id
_entity_poly.type
_entity_poly.pdbx_seq_one_letter_code
_entity_poly.pdbx_strand_id
1 'polypeptide(L)'
;MPRLNPRQRGFTMIELIVVIVILGILAATALPKFIDMRSDASAAALKGVSGAAGSAMSINYAGCAVTNNVVTANKCVKVSTCANHSGIMLGGVPTGFTVGGTDPGTTNGTSSTCTLTDANATAAHFSAIAAGN
;
A
#
# COMPACT_ATOMS: atom_id res chain seq x y z
N MET A 1 -23.16 -43.11 46.05
CA MET A 1 -21.97 -42.94 45.18
C MET A 1 -21.28 -41.66 45.58
N PRO A 2 -20.03 -41.69 46.11
CA PRO A 2 -19.31 -40.47 46.50
C PRO A 2 -18.84 -39.74 45.21
N ARG A 3 -19.19 -38.47 45.13
CA ARG A 3 -18.70 -37.56 44.08
C ARG A 3 -17.22 -37.25 44.33
N LEU A 4 -16.35 -37.70 43.44
CA LEU A 4 -14.94 -37.31 43.46
C LEU A 4 -14.87 -35.81 43.11
N ASN A 5 -14.48 -35.02 44.07
CA ASN A 5 -14.25 -33.58 43.89
C ASN A 5 -12.97 -33.40 43.06
N PRO A 6 -12.99 -32.82 41.84
CA PRO A 6 -11.79 -32.59 41.08
C PRO A 6 -10.91 -31.61 41.86
N ARG A 7 -9.69 -32.02 42.17
CA ARG A 7 -8.67 -31.14 42.77
C ARG A 7 -8.47 -29.93 41.90
N GLN A 8 -8.96 -28.79 42.30
CA GLN A 8 -8.62 -27.52 41.69
C GLN A 8 -7.15 -27.25 41.97
N ARG A 9 -6.31 -27.40 40.94
CA ARG A 9 -4.92 -27.01 40.99
C ARG A 9 -4.86 -25.50 40.67
N GLY A 10 -4.58 -24.69 41.68
CA GLY A 10 -4.30 -23.26 41.53
C GLY A 10 -2.85 -23.04 41.11
N PHE A 11 -2.59 -21.95 40.42
CA PHE A 11 -1.23 -21.48 40.10
C PHE A 11 -0.50 -21.10 41.38
N THR A 12 0.79 -21.41 41.47
CA THR A 12 1.62 -20.95 42.57
C THR A 12 2.09 -19.50 42.31
N MET A 13 2.33 -18.75 43.39
CA MET A 13 2.83 -17.38 43.30
C MET A 13 4.14 -17.30 42.50
N ILE A 14 5.02 -18.30 42.64
CA ILE A 14 6.30 -18.35 41.90
C ILE A 14 6.11 -18.55 40.40
N GLU A 15 5.14 -19.38 39.99
CA GLU A 15 4.82 -19.56 38.57
C GLU A 15 4.35 -18.25 37.93
N LEU A 16 3.54 -17.47 38.64
CA LEU A 16 3.06 -16.18 38.14
C LEU A 16 4.23 -15.19 38.02
N ILE A 17 5.08 -15.09 39.03
CA ILE A 17 6.25 -14.17 39.02
C ILE A 17 7.21 -14.51 37.89
N VAL A 18 7.54 -15.79 37.71
CA VAL A 18 8.46 -16.21 36.63
C VAL A 18 7.89 -15.85 35.26
N VAL A 19 6.59 -16.06 35.02
CA VAL A 19 5.95 -15.73 33.74
C VAL A 19 6.00 -14.23 33.47
N ILE A 20 5.67 -13.37 34.45
CA ILE A 20 5.68 -11.92 34.21
C ILE A 20 7.09 -11.38 33.99
N VAL A 21 8.12 -11.95 34.64
CA VAL A 21 9.53 -11.58 34.44
C VAL A 21 9.97 -11.96 33.02
N ILE A 22 9.68 -13.18 32.58
CA ILE A 22 10.02 -13.64 31.22
C ILE A 22 9.31 -12.79 30.17
N LEU A 23 8.01 -12.53 30.34
CA LEU A 23 7.25 -11.68 29.43
C LEU A 23 7.78 -10.25 29.40
N GLY A 24 8.20 -9.70 30.54
CA GLY A 24 8.82 -8.37 30.62
C GLY A 24 10.11 -8.26 29.82
N ILE A 25 10.99 -9.26 29.92
CA ILE A 25 12.25 -9.30 29.16
C ILE A 25 11.95 -9.44 27.66
N LEU A 26 11.02 -10.33 27.27
CA LEU A 26 10.65 -10.52 25.87
C LEU A 26 10.01 -9.26 25.29
N ALA A 27 9.13 -8.58 26.03
CA ALA A 27 8.53 -7.33 25.60
C ALA A 27 9.57 -6.24 25.35
N ALA A 28 10.56 -6.09 26.24
CA ALA A 28 11.62 -5.09 26.09
C ALA A 28 12.48 -5.28 24.84
N THR A 29 12.68 -6.53 24.41
CA THR A 29 13.47 -6.85 23.20
C THR A 29 12.65 -6.87 21.92
N ALA A 30 11.36 -7.16 21.98
CA ALA A 30 10.49 -7.26 20.82
C ALA A 30 10.04 -5.90 20.28
N LEU A 31 9.78 -4.93 21.14
CA LEU A 31 9.25 -3.60 20.76
C LEU A 31 10.11 -2.87 19.70
N PRO A 32 11.45 -2.75 19.83
CA PRO A 32 12.26 -2.06 18.82
C PRO A 32 12.14 -2.71 17.43
N LYS A 33 12.12 -4.03 17.39
CA LYS A 33 12.08 -4.80 16.14
C LYS A 33 10.76 -4.68 15.39
N PHE A 34 9.66 -4.54 16.11
CA PHE A 34 8.34 -4.31 15.50
C PHE A 34 8.19 -2.89 14.92
N ILE A 35 8.87 -1.90 15.48
CA ILE A 35 8.88 -0.52 14.95
C ILE A 35 9.61 -0.49 13.61
N ASP A 36 10.76 -1.16 13.48
CA ASP A 36 11.53 -1.24 12.24
C ASP A 36 10.75 -1.96 11.13
N MET A 37 10.06 -3.06 11.45
CA MET A 37 9.23 -3.78 10.49
C MET A 37 8.05 -2.96 9.96
N ARG A 38 7.53 -2.02 10.73
CA ARG A 38 6.43 -1.14 10.27
C ARG A 38 6.90 -0.18 9.17
N SER A 39 8.09 0.37 9.27
CA SER A 39 8.66 1.24 8.23
C SER A 39 8.94 0.47 6.95
N ASP A 40 9.49 -0.73 7.06
CA ASP A 40 9.77 -1.60 5.92
C ASP A 40 8.49 -2.05 5.21
N ALA A 41 7.45 -2.38 5.98
CA ALA A 41 6.15 -2.74 5.44
C ALA A 41 5.49 -1.56 4.70
N SER A 42 5.59 -0.33 5.24
CA SER A 42 5.10 0.88 4.58
C SER A 42 5.84 1.14 3.27
N ALA A 43 7.17 1.01 3.27
CA ALA A 43 7.98 1.18 2.06
C ALA A 43 7.67 0.11 0.99
N ALA A 44 7.43 -1.14 1.40
CA ALA A 44 7.03 -2.21 0.50
C ALA A 44 5.64 -1.97 -0.11
N ALA A 45 4.67 -1.53 0.70
CA ALA A 45 3.33 -1.16 0.25
C ALA A 45 3.38 0.00 -0.76
N LEU A 46 4.18 1.03 -0.48
CA LEU A 46 4.38 2.17 -1.36
C LEU A 46 4.92 1.74 -2.74
N LYS A 47 5.92 0.86 -2.77
CA LYS A 47 6.47 0.30 -4.02
C LYS A 47 5.43 -0.53 -4.78
N GLY A 48 4.63 -1.33 -4.06
CA GLY A 48 3.56 -2.13 -4.64
C GLY A 48 2.49 -1.26 -5.31
N VAL A 49 2.01 -0.23 -4.63
CA VAL A 49 1.01 0.70 -5.16
C VAL A 49 1.57 1.50 -6.35
N SER A 50 2.83 1.94 -6.26
CA SER A 50 3.53 2.62 -7.35
C SER A 50 3.64 1.75 -8.61
N GLY A 51 4.02 0.47 -8.45
CA GLY A 51 4.06 -0.50 -9.54
C GLY A 51 2.67 -0.74 -10.17
N ALA A 52 1.64 -0.86 -9.34
CA ALA A 52 0.26 -1.00 -9.82
C ALA A 52 -0.20 0.23 -10.62
N ALA A 53 0.14 1.44 -10.14
CA ALA A 53 -0.17 2.68 -10.85
C ALA A 53 0.50 2.74 -12.22
N GLY A 54 1.80 2.44 -12.31
CA GLY A 54 2.52 2.42 -13.58
C GLY A 54 1.98 1.38 -14.56
N SER A 55 1.61 0.20 -14.07
CA SER A 55 0.98 -0.84 -14.88
C SER A 55 -0.39 -0.41 -15.40
N ALA A 56 -1.22 0.21 -14.55
CA ALA A 56 -2.53 0.72 -14.94
C ALA A 56 -2.43 1.82 -16.02
N MET A 57 -1.44 2.72 -15.90
CA MET A 57 -1.16 3.73 -16.93
C MET A 57 -0.82 3.10 -18.26
N SER A 58 0.02 2.07 -18.27
CA SER A 58 0.43 1.36 -19.50
C SER A 58 -0.74 0.62 -20.15
N ILE A 59 -1.58 -0.03 -19.35
CA ILE A 59 -2.80 -0.72 -19.83
C ILE A 59 -3.78 0.30 -20.41
N ASN A 60 -4.00 1.43 -19.73
CA ASN A 60 -4.88 2.48 -20.23
C ASN A 60 -4.38 3.06 -21.55
N TYR A 61 -3.07 3.31 -21.69
CA TYR A 61 -2.48 3.79 -22.92
C TYR A 61 -2.70 2.80 -24.07
N ALA A 62 -2.50 1.50 -23.83
CA ALA A 62 -2.76 0.47 -24.83
C ALA A 62 -4.25 0.44 -25.23
N GLY A 63 -5.18 0.57 -24.28
CA GLY A 63 -6.60 0.67 -24.53
C GLY A 63 -6.99 1.92 -25.36
N CYS A 64 -6.35 3.06 -25.05
CA CYS A 64 -6.52 4.30 -25.81
C CYS A 64 -5.97 4.19 -27.24
N ALA A 65 -4.85 3.50 -27.43
CA ALA A 65 -4.30 3.25 -28.76
C ALA A 65 -5.29 2.48 -29.67
N VAL A 66 -6.00 1.48 -29.10
CA VAL A 66 -7.03 0.72 -29.83
C VAL A 66 -8.25 1.57 -30.21
N THR A 67 -8.56 2.58 -29.41
CA THR A 67 -9.71 3.49 -29.66
C THR A 67 -9.31 4.80 -30.35
N ASN A 68 -8.12 4.88 -30.96
CA ASN A 68 -7.55 6.09 -31.55
C ASN A 68 -7.55 7.29 -30.58
N ASN A 69 -7.25 7.03 -29.30
CA ASN A 69 -7.31 8.00 -28.21
C ASN A 69 -8.68 8.64 -27.96
N VAL A 70 -9.74 8.02 -28.42
CA VAL A 70 -11.11 8.43 -28.06
C VAL A 70 -11.46 7.83 -26.69
N VAL A 71 -11.79 8.71 -25.73
CA VAL A 71 -12.25 8.29 -24.40
C VAL A 71 -13.45 7.36 -24.55
N THR A 72 -13.29 6.13 -24.07
CA THR A 72 -14.29 5.07 -24.21
C THR A 72 -14.41 4.30 -22.89
N ALA A 73 -15.63 4.12 -22.42
CA ALA A 73 -15.90 3.40 -21.18
C ALA A 73 -15.22 2.02 -21.17
N ASN A 74 -14.53 1.68 -20.09
CA ASN A 74 -13.80 0.43 -19.86
C ASN A 74 -12.66 0.13 -20.87
N LYS A 75 -12.26 1.10 -21.68
CA LYS A 75 -11.15 0.93 -22.65
C LYS A 75 -10.14 2.04 -22.60
N CYS A 76 -10.58 3.30 -22.60
CA CYS A 76 -9.71 4.47 -22.65
C CYS A 76 -10.20 5.55 -21.70
N VAL A 77 -9.38 5.89 -20.72
CA VAL A 77 -9.60 6.99 -19.79
C VAL A 77 -8.62 8.10 -20.10
N LYS A 78 -9.07 9.34 -20.06
CA LYS A 78 -8.22 10.51 -20.27
C LYS A 78 -7.16 10.63 -19.18
N VAL A 79 -5.91 10.74 -19.59
CA VAL A 79 -4.76 11.00 -18.71
C VAL A 79 -3.99 12.19 -19.24
N SER A 80 -3.97 13.27 -18.51
CA SER A 80 -3.19 14.48 -18.76
C SER A 80 -2.40 14.95 -17.53
N THR A 81 -2.74 14.42 -16.36
CA THR A 81 -2.10 14.74 -15.09
C THR A 81 -1.78 13.49 -14.29
N CYS A 82 -0.86 13.58 -13.34
CA CYS A 82 -0.57 12.49 -12.40
C CYS A 82 -1.82 12.10 -11.56
N ALA A 83 -2.73 13.04 -11.32
CA ALA A 83 -3.96 12.80 -10.55
C ALA A 83 -4.99 11.92 -11.29
N ASN A 84 -4.88 11.75 -12.60
CA ASN A 84 -5.83 10.92 -13.37
C ASN A 84 -5.70 9.40 -13.08
N HIS A 85 -4.69 8.97 -12.30
CA HIS A 85 -4.55 7.57 -11.84
C HIS A 85 -5.81 7.03 -11.17
N SER A 86 -6.59 7.87 -10.49
CA SER A 86 -7.81 7.45 -9.78
C SER A 86 -8.90 6.90 -10.72
N GLY A 87 -8.91 7.30 -11.98
CA GLY A 87 -9.85 6.80 -12.99
C GLY A 87 -9.44 5.49 -13.67
N ILE A 88 -8.18 5.09 -13.52
CA ILE A 88 -7.62 3.90 -14.22
C ILE A 88 -7.22 2.77 -13.25
N MET A 89 -7.01 3.06 -11.99
CA MET A 89 -6.77 2.05 -10.96
C MET A 89 -8.09 1.55 -10.38
N LEU A 90 -8.29 0.25 -10.36
CA LEU A 90 -9.47 -0.34 -9.72
C LEU A 90 -9.45 -0.05 -8.21
N GLY A 91 -10.44 0.70 -7.74
CA GLY A 91 -10.50 1.17 -6.35
C GLY A 91 -9.68 2.43 -6.05
N GLY A 92 -8.99 3.00 -7.04
CA GLY A 92 -8.15 4.19 -6.87
C GLY A 92 -6.87 3.93 -6.08
N VAL A 93 -6.21 5.00 -5.65
CA VAL A 93 -5.06 4.91 -4.73
C VAL A 93 -5.57 4.71 -3.30
N PRO A 94 -5.02 3.77 -2.54
CA PRO A 94 -5.42 3.53 -1.15
C PRO A 94 -5.29 4.80 -0.29
N THR A 95 -6.12 4.89 0.74
CA THR A 95 -6.05 6.00 1.71
C THR A 95 -4.67 6.06 2.40
N GLY A 96 -4.17 7.26 2.63
CA GLY A 96 -2.85 7.47 3.23
C GLY A 96 -1.72 7.68 2.21
N PHE A 97 -2.03 7.59 0.90
CA PHE A 97 -1.08 7.95 -0.15
C PHE A 97 -1.53 9.21 -0.88
N THR A 98 -0.57 10.03 -1.27
CA THR A 98 -0.78 11.23 -2.09
C THR A 98 -0.01 11.10 -3.39
N VAL A 99 -0.57 11.64 -4.47
CA VAL A 99 0.07 11.61 -5.80
C VAL A 99 0.42 13.03 -6.22
N GLY A 100 1.63 13.20 -6.69
CA GLY A 100 2.17 14.44 -7.26
C GLY A 100 3.14 14.14 -8.39
N GLY A 101 4.00 15.09 -8.69
CA GLY A 101 5.04 14.94 -9.72
C GLY A 101 4.77 15.77 -10.96
N THR A 102 5.50 15.47 -12.03
CA THR A 102 5.39 16.19 -13.30
C THR A 102 4.29 15.56 -14.17
N ASP A 103 3.32 16.35 -14.58
CA ASP A 103 2.23 15.88 -15.42
C ASP A 103 2.71 15.50 -16.83
N PRO A 104 2.17 14.43 -17.43
CA PRO A 104 2.53 14.01 -18.80
C PRO A 104 2.02 14.96 -19.88
N GLY A 105 1.07 15.84 -19.54
CA GLY A 105 0.47 16.79 -20.47
C GLY A 105 -0.61 16.18 -21.37
N THR A 106 -0.90 16.87 -22.47
CA THR A 106 -2.01 16.52 -23.37
C THR A 106 -1.61 15.86 -24.68
N THR A 107 -0.30 15.68 -24.92
CA THR A 107 0.18 14.97 -26.11
C THR A 107 0.18 13.46 -25.86
N ASN A 108 -0.70 12.74 -26.53
CA ASN A 108 -0.84 11.29 -26.37
C ASN A 108 0.50 10.56 -26.60
N GLY A 109 0.86 9.65 -25.71
CA GLY A 109 2.12 8.93 -25.72
C GLY A 109 3.28 9.61 -24.97
N THR A 110 3.14 10.88 -24.56
CA THR A 110 4.14 11.52 -23.71
C THR A 110 4.13 10.88 -22.33
N SER A 111 5.31 10.54 -21.83
CA SER A 111 5.48 9.99 -20.49
C SER A 111 6.15 10.99 -19.55
N SER A 112 5.79 10.91 -18.28
CA SER A 112 6.41 11.69 -17.21
C SER A 112 6.53 10.86 -15.94
N THR A 113 7.28 11.37 -14.98
CA THR A 113 7.46 10.72 -13.68
C THR A 113 6.50 11.32 -12.65
N CYS A 114 5.56 10.52 -12.19
CA CYS A 114 4.70 10.82 -11.07
C CYS A 114 5.29 10.26 -9.78
N THR A 115 4.98 10.89 -8.68
CA THR A 115 5.46 10.53 -7.34
C THR A 115 4.29 10.13 -6.48
N LEU A 116 4.39 8.99 -5.84
CA LEU A 116 3.48 8.52 -4.80
C LEU A 116 4.18 8.69 -3.46
N THR A 117 3.54 9.38 -2.52
CA THR A 117 4.10 9.66 -1.18
C THR A 117 3.16 9.11 -0.11
N ASP A 118 3.72 8.44 0.89
CA ASP A 118 2.99 7.96 2.06
C ASP A 118 2.90 9.01 3.18
N ALA A 119 2.21 8.67 4.27
CA ALA A 119 2.06 9.54 5.44
C ALA A 119 3.39 9.85 6.16
N ASN A 120 4.44 9.07 5.91
CA ASN A 120 5.78 9.26 6.49
C ASN A 120 6.70 10.06 5.54
N ALA A 121 6.15 10.67 4.50
CA ALA A 121 6.87 11.39 3.46
C ALA A 121 7.90 10.53 2.68
N THR A 122 7.75 9.20 2.73
CA THR A 122 8.50 8.29 1.86
C THR A 122 7.88 8.33 0.46
N ALA A 123 8.71 8.36 -0.58
CA ALA A 123 8.26 8.51 -1.95
C ALA A 123 8.67 7.33 -2.83
N ALA A 124 7.77 6.94 -3.76
CA ALA A 124 8.08 6.05 -4.86
C ALA A 124 7.59 6.67 -6.17
N HIS A 125 8.21 6.30 -7.26
CA HIS A 125 7.93 6.89 -8.56
C HIS A 125 7.26 5.88 -9.48
N PHE A 126 6.38 6.38 -10.35
CA PHE A 126 5.79 5.60 -11.44
C PHE A 126 5.70 6.44 -12.72
N SER A 127 5.68 5.76 -13.85
CA SER A 127 5.53 6.44 -15.14
C SER A 127 4.06 6.66 -15.44
N ALA A 128 3.68 7.92 -15.69
CA ALA A 128 2.39 8.28 -16.25
C ALA A 128 2.53 8.49 -17.76
N ILE A 129 1.52 8.06 -18.51
CA ILE A 129 1.51 8.19 -19.98
C ILE A 129 0.24 8.93 -20.38
N ALA A 130 0.41 10.06 -21.09
CA ALA A 130 -0.71 10.82 -21.61
C ALA A 130 -1.50 10.00 -22.63
N ALA A 131 -2.82 9.99 -22.50
CA ALA A 131 -3.70 9.23 -23.36
C ALA A 131 -5.11 9.81 -23.34
N GLY A 132 -5.89 9.57 -24.41
CA GLY A 132 -7.28 10.02 -24.47
C GLY A 132 -7.46 11.54 -24.54
N ASN A 133 -6.49 12.26 -25.06
CA ASN A 133 -6.50 13.71 -25.21
C ASN A 133 -6.80 14.15 -26.62
#